data_6f899a22a85b9f265083b5c1887b88a7
#
_entry.id   6f899a22a85b9f265083b5c1887b88a7
#
_cell.length_a   1.000
_cell.length_b   1.000
_cell.length_c   1.000
_cell.angle_alpha   90.00
_cell.angle_beta   90.00
_cell.angle_gamma   90.00
#
_symmetry.space_group_name_H-M   'P 1'
#
loop_
_entity.id
_entity.type
_entity.pdbx_description
1 polymer ?
#
loop_
_entity_poly.entity_id
_entity_poly.type
_entity_poly.pdbx_seq_one_letter_code
_entity_poly.pdbx_strand_id
1 'polypeptide(L)'
;METVVDMTTAGARILMVDDDPGIRDVVSDFLGKHGYKVDTAGDASEMEQALERGPVDLIVLDVMLPGEDGLAICRRLANGEGGPPIIMLSAMGEDTDRIVGLELGADDYLAKPCNPRELLARVRAVLRRNEQRSSTGGVGAGCEFAGWRLDLVRRELRSPQGVVVNLSSGEFSLLRAFVERPQRVLTRDQLLEYARGPDSDAFDRAIDVQISRLRRKLDDGGGGQDLIRTIRNEGYMFTAKVKRT
;
A
#
# COMPACT_ATOMS: atom_id res chain seq x y z
N MET A 1 -4.16 -12.75 -30.92
CA MET A 1 -3.20 -12.38 -29.86
C MET A 1 -3.83 -12.80 -28.55
N GLU A 2 -3.47 -13.98 -28.05
CA GLU A 2 -3.93 -14.50 -26.75
C GLU A 2 -3.37 -13.62 -25.64
N THR A 3 -4.27 -13.08 -24.85
CA THR A 3 -3.93 -12.33 -23.64
C THR A 3 -3.30 -13.33 -22.66
N VAL A 4 -2.01 -13.22 -22.42
CA VAL A 4 -1.35 -13.97 -21.34
C VAL A 4 -2.01 -13.52 -20.03
N VAL A 5 -2.94 -14.33 -19.55
CA VAL A 5 -3.50 -14.19 -18.20
C VAL A 5 -2.33 -14.52 -17.27
N ASP A 6 -1.85 -13.53 -16.55
CA ASP A 6 -0.88 -13.76 -15.46
C ASP A 6 -1.59 -14.62 -14.41
N MET A 7 -1.29 -15.92 -14.39
CA MET A 7 -1.98 -16.92 -13.58
C MET A 7 -1.70 -16.76 -12.07
N THR A 8 -0.81 -15.85 -11.69
CA THR A 8 -0.35 -15.68 -10.31
C THR A 8 -1.39 -14.98 -9.41
N THR A 9 -2.23 -14.09 -9.99
CA THR A 9 -3.24 -13.33 -9.23
C THR A 9 -4.68 -13.72 -9.55
N ALA A 10 -4.87 -14.76 -10.37
CA ALA A 10 -6.21 -15.24 -10.74
C ALA A 10 -6.97 -15.78 -9.52
N GLY A 11 -8.16 -15.24 -9.27
CA GLY A 11 -9.01 -15.64 -8.15
C GLY A 11 -8.91 -14.75 -6.90
N ALA A 12 -8.05 -13.72 -6.91
CA ALA A 12 -7.99 -12.74 -5.84
C ALA A 12 -9.36 -12.06 -5.65
N ARG A 13 -9.73 -11.83 -4.38
CA ARG A 13 -11.00 -11.22 -3.98
C ARG A 13 -10.81 -9.71 -3.85
N ILE A 14 -11.49 -8.95 -4.71
CA ILE A 14 -11.46 -7.48 -4.74
C ILE A 14 -12.78 -6.94 -4.21
N LEU A 15 -12.73 -5.95 -3.35
CA LEU A 15 -13.91 -5.23 -2.89
C LEU A 15 -13.96 -3.86 -3.57
N MET A 16 -14.98 -3.62 -4.40
CA MET A 16 -15.26 -2.35 -5.05
C MET A 16 -16.26 -1.56 -4.23
N VAL A 17 -15.86 -0.39 -3.72
CA VAL A 17 -16.68 0.48 -2.89
C VAL A 17 -16.87 1.82 -3.60
N ASP A 18 -18.11 2.10 -4.03
CA ASP A 18 -18.48 3.29 -4.80
C ASP A 18 -19.99 3.47 -4.66
N ASP A 19 -20.51 4.67 -4.51
CA ASP A 19 -21.93 4.91 -4.37
C ASP A 19 -22.68 4.79 -5.70
N ASP A 20 -22.01 4.98 -6.86
CA ASP A 20 -22.60 4.83 -8.18
C ASP A 20 -22.70 3.36 -8.58
N PRO A 21 -23.91 2.78 -8.68
CA PRO A 21 -24.10 1.40 -9.08
C PRO A 21 -23.59 1.12 -10.51
N GLY A 22 -23.66 2.09 -11.41
CA GLY A 22 -23.18 1.92 -12.79
C GLY A 22 -21.65 1.76 -12.84
N ILE A 23 -20.92 2.48 -12.01
CA ILE A 23 -19.47 2.32 -11.88
C ILE A 23 -19.15 0.96 -11.28
N ARG A 24 -19.86 0.55 -10.19
CA ARG A 24 -19.67 -0.77 -9.59
C ARG A 24 -19.87 -1.90 -10.58
N ASP A 25 -20.96 -1.84 -11.37
CA ASP A 25 -21.30 -2.86 -12.38
C ASP A 25 -20.23 -2.94 -13.47
N VAL A 26 -19.83 -1.81 -14.06
CA VAL A 26 -18.83 -1.77 -15.12
C VAL A 26 -17.48 -2.28 -14.63
N VAL A 27 -17.05 -1.87 -13.44
CA VAL A 27 -15.75 -2.27 -12.88
C VAL A 27 -15.77 -3.74 -12.48
N SER A 28 -16.84 -4.22 -11.82
CA SER A 28 -16.95 -5.63 -11.40
C SER A 28 -16.99 -6.57 -12.59
N ASP A 29 -17.77 -6.26 -13.62
CA ASP A 29 -17.83 -7.02 -14.87
C ASP A 29 -16.47 -7.08 -15.56
N PHE A 30 -15.80 -5.93 -15.62
CA PHE A 30 -14.49 -5.84 -16.29
C PHE A 30 -13.42 -6.64 -15.55
N LEU A 31 -13.30 -6.48 -14.24
CA LEU A 31 -12.34 -7.24 -13.43
C LEU A 31 -12.69 -8.72 -13.38
N GLY A 32 -13.98 -9.07 -13.29
CA GLY A 32 -14.46 -10.45 -13.36
C GLY A 32 -14.05 -11.16 -14.63
N LYS A 33 -14.13 -10.52 -15.80
CA LYS A 33 -13.64 -11.05 -17.08
C LYS A 33 -12.13 -11.30 -17.10
N HIS A 34 -11.39 -10.68 -16.17
CA HIS A 34 -9.95 -10.86 -16.01
C HIS A 34 -9.57 -11.83 -14.88
N GLY A 35 -10.55 -12.58 -14.35
CA GLY A 35 -10.33 -13.68 -13.40
C GLY A 35 -10.38 -13.31 -11.94
N TYR A 36 -10.80 -12.09 -11.58
CA TYR A 36 -10.96 -11.67 -10.19
C TYR A 36 -12.35 -11.99 -9.65
N LYS A 37 -12.45 -12.24 -8.35
CA LYS A 37 -13.73 -12.27 -7.63
C LYS A 37 -14.01 -10.87 -7.10
N VAL A 38 -15.09 -10.25 -7.54
CA VAL A 38 -15.39 -8.87 -7.16
C VAL A 38 -16.67 -8.83 -6.34
N ASP A 39 -16.54 -8.37 -5.10
CA ASP A 39 -17.67 -7.95 -4.27
C ASP A 39 -17.86 -6.45 -4.43
N THR A 40 -19.09 -5.97 -4.25
CA THR A 40 -19.43 -4.56 -4.37
C THR A 40 -20.08 -4.04 -3.09
N ALA A 41 -19.86 -2.77 -2.76
CA ALA A 41 -20.50 -2.06 -1.66
C ALA A 41 -20.80 -0.61 -2.10
N GLY A 42 -21.96 -0.09 -1.71
CA GLY A 42 -22.36 1.28 -2.02
C GLY A 42 -22.04 2.29 -0.93
N ASP A 43 -21.69 1.83 0.25
CA ASP A 43 -21.36 2.65 1.41
C ASP A 43 -20.45 1.92 2.40
N ALA A 44 -20.06 2.61 3.48
CA ALA A 44 -19.21 2.05 4.52
C ALA A 44 -19.84 0.86 5.25
N SER A 45 -21.16 0.84 5.44
CA SER A 45 -21.85 -0.26 6.13
C SER A 45 -21.84 -1.55 5.32
N GLU A 46 -22.11 -1.45 4.02
CA GLU A 46 -22.03 -2.59 3.09
C GLU A 46 -20.59 -3.08 2.96
N MET A 47 -19.62 -2.16 2.97
CA MET A 47 -18.21 -2.49 2.96
C MET A 47 -17.83 -3.33 4.20
N GLU A 48 -18.20 -2.91 5.40
CA GLU A 48 -17.93 -3.67 6.63
C GLU A 48 -18.54 -5.07 6.58
N GLN A 49 -19.79 -5.19 6.14
CA GLN A 49 -20.43 -6.49 5.95
C GLN A 49 -19.69 -7.37 4.96
N ALA A 50 -19.13 -6.78 3.89
CA ALA A 50 -18.33 -7.53 2.92
C ALA A 50 -16.99 -8.01 3.51
N LEU A 51 -16.37 -7.21 4.36
CA LEU A 51 -15.13 -7.57 5.08
C LEU A 51 -15.37 -8.68 6.11
N GLU A 52 -16.51 -8.69 6.79
CA GLU A 52 -16.90 -9.76 7.73
C GLU A 52 -17.11 -11.12 7.06
N ARG A 53 -17.45 -11.16 5.77
CA ARG A 53 -17.61 -12.43 5.00
C ARG A 53 -16.31 -13.17 4.75
N GLY A 54 -15.16 -12.53 4.97
CA GLY A 54 -13.85 -13.15 4.82
C GLY A 54 -12.78 -12.19 4.27
N PRO A 55 -11.54 -12.68 4.13
CA PRO A 55 -10.42 -11.86 3.71
C PRO A 55 -10.61 -11.31 2.30
N VAL A 56 -10.22 -10.03 2.10
CA VAL A 56 -10.20 -9.31 0.84
C VAL A 56 -8.74 -9.03 0.49
N ASP A 57 -8.36 -9.29 -0.77
CA ASP A 57 -6.98 -9.13 -1.23
C ASP A 57 -6.66 -7.70 -1.67
N LEU A 58 -7.70 -6.91 -2.02
CA LEU A 58 -7.57 -5.52 -2.41
C LEU A 58 -8.91 -4.80 -2.30
N ILE A 59 -8.90 -3.54 -1.86
CA ILE A 59 -10.06 -2.64 -1.87
C ILE A 59 -9.84 -1.56 -2.93
N VAL A 60 -10.84 -1.34 -3.79
CA VAL A 60 -10.96 -0.17 -4.65
C VAL A 60 -12.01 0.73 -4.01
N LEU A 61 -11.62 1.90 -3.53
CA LEU A 61 -12.42 2.75 -2.66
C LEU A 61 -12.63 4.14 -3.25
N ASP A 62 -13.88 4.53 -3.45
CA ASP A 62 -14.21 5.91 -3.78
C ASP A 62 -13.92 6.85 -2.60
N VAL A 63 -13.41 8.04 -2.91
CA VAL A 63 -13.26 9.13 -1.94
C VAL A 63 -14.61 9.67 -1.51
N MET A 64 -15.53 9.86 -2.47
CA MET A 64 -16.81 10.49 -2.23
C MET A 64 -17.90 9.45 -1.97
N LEU A 65 -18.03 9.02 -0.71
CA LEU A 65 -19.08 8.08 -0.29
C LEU A 65 -20.13 8.79 0.58
N PRO A 66 -21.39 8.35 0.55
CA PRO A 66 -22.41 8.85 1.44
C PRO A 66 -22.13 8.41 2.89
N GLY A 67 -22.23 9.35 3.82
CA GLY A 67 -22.05 9.09 5.25
C GLY A 67 -20.60 9.21 5.69
N GLU A 68 -19.81 8.15 5.62
CA GLU A 68 -18.36 8.18 5.98
C GLU A 68 -17.52 8.47 4.75
N ASP A 69 -16.69 9.51 4.82
CA ASP A 69 -15.72 9.87 3.77
C ASP A 69 -14.72 8.73 3.51
N GLY A 70 -14.50 8.40 2.23
CA GLY A 70 -13.54 7.37 1.81
C GLY A 70 -12.11 7.61 2.33
N LEU A 71 -11.71 8.86 2.53
CA LEU A 71 -10.43 9.20 3.17
C LEU A 71 -10.41 8.78 4.65
N ALA A 72 -11.52 8.94 5.38
CA ALA A 72 -11.63 8.48 6.76
C ALA A 72 -11.59 6.95 6.84
N ILE A 73 -12.29 6.26 5.94
CA ILE A 73 -12.24 4.80 5.80
C ILE A 73 -10.83 4.33 5.52
N CYS A 74 -10.16 4.92 4.52
CA CYS A 74 -8.77 4.59 4.17
C CYS A 74 -7.84 4.73 5.37
N ARG A 75 -7.93 5.84 6.09
CA ARG A 75 -7.14 6.08 7.30
C ARG A 75 -7.39 5.04 8.38
N ARG A 76 -8.66 4.65 8.59
CA ARG A 76 -9.06 3.64 9.58
C ARG A 76 -8.50 2.26 9.21
N LEU A 77 -8.67 1.84 7.96
CA LEU A 77 -8.15 0.56 7.47
C LEU A 77 -6.63 0.49 7.46
N ALA A 78 -5.95 1.57 7.08
CA ALA A 78 -4.49 1.64 7.06
C ALA A 78 -3.87 1.63 8.48
N ASN A 79 -4.63 2.04 9.50
CA ASN A 79 -4.20 1.97 10.91
C ASN A 79 -4.54 0.63 11.57
N GLY A 80 -5.36 -0.22 10.93
CA GLY A 80 -5.67 -1.58 11.38
C GLY A 80 -4.50 -2.55 11.19
N GLU A 81 -4.50 -3.66 11.94
CA GLU A 81 -3.51 -4.72 11.78
C GLU A 81 -3.73 -5.48 10.46
N GLY A 82 -2.77 -5.40 9.54
CA GLY A 82 -2.77 -6.25 8.34
C GLY A 82 -3.91 -6.00 7.35
N GLY A 83 -4.45 -4.79 7.28
CA GLY A 83 -5.51 -4.44 6.35
C GLY A 83 -5.12 -4.69 4.87
N PRO A 84 -6.11 -4.98 4.00
CA PRO A 84 -5.87 -5.16 2.59
C PRO A 84 -5.33 -3.88 1.95
N PRO A 85 -4.54 -3.97 0.86
CA PRO A 85 -4.11 -2.80 0.11
C PRO A 85 -5.31 -2.05 -0.47
N ILE A 86 -5.18 -0.73 -0.60
CA ILE A 86 -6.25 0.19 -1.00
C ILE A 86 -5.84 0.98 -2.24
N ILE A 87 -6.66 0.93 -3.29
CA ILE A 87 -6.61 1.86 -4.42
C ILE A 87 -7.75 2.86 -4.26
N MET A 88 -7.41 4.15 -4.11
CA MET A 88 -8.41 5.20 -4.02
C MET A 88 -8.89 5.64 -5.41
N LEU A 89 -10.20 5.84 -5.57
CA LEU A 89 -10.78 6.51 -6.74
C LEU A 89 -11.28 7.89 -6.34
N SER A 90 -11.05 8.93 -7.13
CA SER A 90 -11.55 10.27 -6.83
C SER A 90 -11.92 11.06 -8.08
N ALA A 91 -13.02 11.78 -8.00
CA ALA A 91 -13.44 12.74 -9.03
C ALA A 91 -12.58 14.03 -9.01
N MET A 92 -11.84 14.29 -7.93
CA MET A 92 -10.99 15.46 -7.78
C MET A 92 -9.60 15.16 -8.34
N GLY A 93 -9.28 15.78 -9.49
CA GLY A 93 -7.99 15.63 -10.17
C GLY A 93 -6.89 16.55 -9.62
N GLU A 94 -7.07 17.14 -8.44
CA GLU A 94 -6.06 18.01 -7.85
C GLU A 94 -4.97 17.21 -7.16
N ASP A 95 -3.72 17.58 -7.42
CA ASP A 95 -2.53 16.96 -6.80
C ASP A 95 -2.64 16.88 -5.26
N THR A 96 -3.39 17.82 -4.66
CA THR A 96 -3.62 17.90 -3.21
C THR A 96 -4.38 16.68 -2.66
N ASP A 97 -5.49 16.28 -3.30
CA ASP A 97 -6.31 15.16 -2.81
C ASP A 97 -5.61 13.82 -2.99
N ARG A 98 -4.85 13.71 -4.07
CA ARG A 98 -3.99 12.57 -4.33
C ARG A 98 -2.88 12.43 -3.27
N ILE A 99 -2.25 13.54 -2.90
CA ILE A 99 -1.26 13.58 -1.82
C ILE A 99 -1.93 13.17 -0.51
N VAL A 100 -3.11 13.70 -0.19
CA VAL A 100 -3.86 13.38 1.03
C VAL A 100 -4.26 11.90 1.07
N GLY A 101 -4.80 11.32 0.00
CA GLY A 101 -5.17 9.90 -0.05
C GLY A 101 -4.00 8.96 0.22
N LEU A 102 -2.86 9.26 -0.41
CA LEU A 102 -1.62 8.52 -0.19
C LEU A 102 -1.03 8.78 1.19
N GLU A 103 -1.18 9.98 1.71
CA GLU A 103 -0.86 10.34 3.08
C GLU A 103 -1.68 9.56 4.09
N LEU A 104 -2.91 9.23 3.81
CA LEU A 104 -3.79 8.45 4.67
C LEU A 104 -3.53 6.94 4.62
N GLY A 105 -2.64 6.47 3.75
CA GLY A 105 -2.18 5.09 3.72
C GLY A 105 -2.66 4.27 2.52
N ALA A 106 -3.26 4.89 1.51
CA ALA A 106 -3.58 4.22 0.25
C ALA A 106 -2.32 3.71 -0.46
N ASP A 107 -2.43 2.56 -1.12
CA ASP A 107 -1.34 1.94 -1.89
C ASP A 107 -1.24 2.51 -3.30
N ASP A 108 -2.36 3.00 -3.85
CA ASP A 108 -2.42 3.72 -5.12
C ASP A 108 -3.63 4.65 -5.16
N TYR A 109 -3.66 5.52 -6.18
CA TYR A 109 -4.70 6.52 -6.38
C TYR A 109 -4.98 6.67 -7.87
N LEU A 110 -6.26 6.75 -8.25
CA LEU A 110 -6.70 6.88 -9.63
C LEU A 110 -7.79 7.94 -9.75
N ALA A 111 -7.61 8.89 -10.68
CA ALA A 111 -8.61 9.92 -10.94
C ALA A 111 -9.80 9.38 -11.73
N LYS A 112 -11.03 9.78 -11.39
CA LYS A 112 -12.24 9.58 -12.18
C LYS A 112 -12.38 10.71 -13.23
N PRO A 113 -12.82 10.41 -14.46
CA PRO A 113 -13.21 9.10 -14.97
C PRO A 113 -12.01 8.22 -15.25
N CYS A 114 -11.95 7.03 -14.67
CA CYS A 114 -10.85 6.11 -14.86
C CYS A 114 -11.09 5.15 -16.02
N ASN A 115 -10.01 4.85 -16.76
CA ASN A 115 -10.06 3.79 -17.76
C ASN A 115 -10.01 2.43 -17.05
N PRO A 116 -10.98 1.50 -17.29
CA PRO A 116 -10.95 0.18 -16.64
C PRO A 116 -9.64 -0.60 -16.88
N ARG A 117 -8.98 -0.39 -18.03
CA ARG A 117 -7.66 -1.01 -18.30
C ARG A 117 -6.55 -0.44 -17.41
N GLU A 118 -6.61 0.84 -17.10
CA GLU A 118 -5.66 1.47 -16.16
C GLU A 118 -5.90 0.94 -14.75
N LEU A 119 -7.16 0.89 -14.30
CA LEU A 119 -7.49 0.28 -13.01
C LEU A 119 -7.00 -1.16 -12.93
N LEU A 120 -7.21 -1.98 -13.97
CA LEU A 120 -6.71 -3.36 -14.02
C LEU A 120 -5.18 -3.43 -13.91
N ALA A 121 -4.45 -2.55 -14.59
CA ALA A 121 -2.99 -2.51 -14.50
C ALA A 121 -2.52 -2.20 -13.08
N ARG A 122 -3.20 -1.25 -12.39
CA ARG A 122 -2.91 -0.89 -11.00
C ARG A 122 -3.27 -2.00 -10.03
N VAL A 123 -4.44 -2.64 -10.19
CA VAL A 123 -4.85 -3.82 -9.43
C VAL A 123 -3.78 -4.92 -9.52
N ARG A 124 -3.34 -5.26 -10.74
CA ARG A 124 -2.27 -6.25 -10.95
C ARG A 124 -0.97 -5.83 -10.28
N ALA A 125 -0.58 -4.57 -10.40
CA ALA A 125 0.65 -4.06 -9.80
C ALA A 125 0.60 -4.13 -8.27
N VAL A 126 -0.52 -3.78 -7.65
CA VAL A 126 -0.70 -3.82 -6.19
C VAL A 126 -0.74 -5.26 -5.68
N LEU A 127 -1.52 -6.17 -6.32
CA LEU A 127 -1.62 -7.58 -5.93
C LEU A 127 -0.28 -8.30 -6.09
N ARG A 128 0.40 -8.17 -7.23
CA ARG A 128 1.72 -8.76 -7.46
C ARG A 128 2.74 -8.36 -6.39
N ARG A 129 2.73 -7.10 -5.96
CA ARG A 129 3.57 -6.64 -4.84
C ARG A 129 3.23 -7.36 -3.55
N ASN A 130 1.96 -7.60 -3.31
CA ASN A 130 1.50 -8.30 -2.11
C ASN A 130 1.88 -9.78 -2.14
N GLU A 131 1.80 -10.44 -3.29
CA GLU A 131 2.21 -11.85 -3.47
C GLU A 131 3.74 -12.05 -3.44
N GLN A 132 4.51 -11.19 -4.09
CA GLN A 132 5.98 -11.22 -4.00
C GLN A 132 6.46 -10.99 -2.57
N ARG A 133 5.64 -10.34 -1.74
CA ARG A 133 5.85 -10.19 -0.31
C ARG A 133 5.57 -11.50 0.45
N SER A 134 4.61 -12.31 -0.02
CA SER A 134 4.24 -13.59 0.58
C SER A 134 5.12 -14.76 0.12
N SER A 135 5.63 -14.71 -1.11
CA SER A 135 6.38 -15.83 -1.74
C SER A 135 7.89 -15.85 -1.44
N THR A 136 8.45 -14.81 -0.84
CA THR A 136 9.84 -14.80 -0.36
C THR A 136 9.99 -15.43 1.03
N GLY A 137 9.09 -16.34 1.42
CA GLY A 137 9.13 -17.13 2.65
C GLY A 137 10.19 -18.24 2.63
N GLY A 138 11.45 -17.87 2.41
CA GLY A 138 12.59 -18.73 2.71
C GLY A 138 13.07 -18.52 4.14
N VAL A 139 13.54 -19.57 4.79
CA VAL A 139 14.14 -19.60 6.14
C VAL A 139 15.04 -18.37 6.36
N GLY A 140 14.66 -17.48 7.32
CA GLY A 140 15.37 -16.23 7.58
C GLY A 140 14.59 -14.97 7.16
N ALA A 141 13.27 -14.95 7.32
CA ALA A 141 12.40 -13.88 6.83
C ALA A 141 12.25 -12.70 7.78
N GLY A 142 13.09 -12.58 8.80
CA GLY A 142 13.12 -11.45 9.74
C GLY A 142 14.36 -10.59 9.59
N CYS A 143 14.25 -9.32 9.98
CA CYS A 143 15.38 -8.40 10.08
C CYS A 143 15.38 -7.73 11.46
N GLU A 144 16.56 -7.61 12.06
CA GLU A 144 16.78 -6.83 13.28
C GLU A 144 17.69 -5.63 12.99
N PHE A 145 17.32 -4.45 13.49
CA PHE A 145 18.08 -3.22 13.38
C PHE A 145 17.81 -2.29 14.57
N ALA A 146 18.82 -1.78 15.19
CA ALA A 146 18.71 -0.84 16.32
C ALA A 146 17.68 -1.26 17.40
N GLY A 147 17.57 -2.56 17.69
CA GLY A 147 16.59 -3.13 18.63
C GLY A 147 15.20 -3.40 18.05
N TRP A 148 14.90 -2.89 16.86
CA TRP A 148 13.67 -3.17 16.13
C TRP A 148 13.71 -4.56 15.50
N ARG A 149 12.55 -5.21 15.39
CA ARG A 149 12.36 -6.49 14.68
C ARG A 149 11.32 -6.32 13.60
N LEU A 150 11.68 -6.62 12.37
CA LEU A 150 10.79 -6.60 11.21
C LEU A 150 10.60 -8.03 10.73
N ASP A 151 9.39 -8.56 10.86
CA ASP A 151 8.96 -9.80 10.24
C ASP A 151 8.45 -9.50 8.83
N LEU A 152 9.18 -9.97 7.82
CA LEU A 152 8.85 -9.71 6.42
C LEU A 152 7.67 -10.57 5.92
N VAL A 153 7.41 -11.70 6.58
CA VAL A 153 6.29 -12.61 6.23
C VAL A 153 5.00 -12.12 6.84
N ARG A 154 5.01 -11.84 8.15
CA ARG A 154 3.84 -11.35 8.87
C ARG A 154 3.60 -9.86 8.64
N ARG A 155 4.54 -9.17 8.01
CA ARG A 155 4.53 -7.71 7.82
C ARG A 155 4.42 -6.94 9.13
N GLU A 156 5.00 -7.47 10.17
CA GLU A 156 4.92 -6.95 11.52
C GLU A 156 6.23 -6.25 11.91
N LEU A 157 6.14 -5.03 12.40
CA LEU A 157 7.25 -4.30 12.99
C LEU A 157 7.07 -4.29 14.52
N ARG A 158 8.10 -4.72 15.25
CA ARG A 158 8.14 -4.63 16.71
C ARG A 158 9.19 -3.64 17.16
N SER A 159 8.81 -2.79 18.11
CA SER A 159 9.72 -1.85 18.73
C SER A 159 10.74 -2.58 19.63
N PRO A 160 11.81 -1.89 20.10
CA PRO A 160 12.74 -2.42 21.08
C PRO A 160 12.09 -2.89 22.38
N GLN A 161 10.91 -2.34 22.71
CA GLN A 161 10.11 -2.72 23.88
C GLN A 161 9.15 -3.89 23.59
N GLY A 162 9.17 -4.44 22.36
CA GLY A 162 8.32 -5.56 21.95
C GLY A 162 6.90 -5.16 21.53
N VAL A 163 6.59 -3.87 21.46
CA VAL A 163 5.28 -3.37 21.04
C VAL A 163 5.16 -3.48 19.50
N VAL A 164 4.03 -3.99 19.01
CA VAL A 164 3.71 -4.02 17.58
C VAL A 164 3.43 -2.60 17.09
N VAL A 165 4.12 -2.19 16.02
CA VAL A 165 3.93 -0.90 15.37
C VAL A 165 3.33 -1.12 13.99
N ASN A 166 2.10 -0.67 13.82
CA ASN A 166 1.37 -0.84 12.57
C ASN A 166 1.93 0.06 11.48
N LEU A 167 2.32 -0.55 10.37
CA LEU A 167 2.76 0.13 9.16
C LEU A 167 1.68 -0.02 8.06
N SER A 168 1.37 1.07 7.36
CA SER A 168 0.64 0.95 6.10
C SER A 168 1.47 0.17 5.07
N SER A 169 0.81 -0.32 4.02
CA SER A 169 1.51 -1.08 2.98
C SER A 169 2.65 -0.29 2.32
N GLY A 170 2.48 1.02 2.12
CA GLY A 170 3.52 1.90 1.59
C GLY A 170 4.69 2.08 2.57
N GLU A 171 4.42 2.34 3.86
CA GLU A 171 5.45 2.46 4.89
C GLU A 171 6.24 1.17 5.07
N PHE A 172 5.54 0.02 5.06
CA PHE A 172 6.20 -1.28 5.13
C PHE A 172 7.11 -1.51 3.92
N SER A 173 6.66 -1.16 2.71
CA SER A 173 7.45 -1.31 1.48
C SER A 173 8.71 -0.46 1.50
N LEU A 174 8.60 0.79 1.98
CA LEU A 174 9.73 1.67 2.16
C LEU A 174 10.72 1.13 3.19
N LEU A 175 10.22 0.69 4.35
CA LEU A 175 11.08 0.11 5.38
C LEU A 175 11.80 -1.14 4.86
N ARG A 176 11.08 -2.01 4.13
CA ARG A 176 11.67 -3.18 3.47
C ARG A 176 12.77 -2.78 2.48
N ALA A 177 12.54 -1.79 1.62
CA ALA A 177 13.54 -1.30 0.67
C ALA A 177 14.81 -0.83 1.39
N PHE A 178 14.66 -0.16 2.52
CA PHE A 178 15.77 0.30 3.36
C PHE A 178 16.53 -0.84 4.04
N VAL A 179 15.85 -1.80 4.65
CA VAL A 179 16.52 -2.91 5.36
C VAL A 179 17.17 -3.92 4.40
N GLU A 180 16.68 -4.02 3.17
CA GLU A 180 17.31 -4.83 2.13
C GLU A 180 18.58 -4.17 1.56
N ARG A 181 18.72 -2.85 1.69
CA ARG A 181 19.82 -2.03 1.15
C ARG A 181 20.37 -1.06 2.20
N PRO A 182 20.81 -1.57 3.38
CA PRO A 182 21.26 -0.71 4.47
C PRO A 182 22.51 0.06 4.04
N GLN A 183 22.66 1.27 4.58
CA GLN A 183 23.81 2.14 4.36
C GLN A 183 24.04 2.54 2.89
N ARG A 184 23.04 2.40 2.03
CA ARG A 184 23.04 2.92 0.66
C ARG A 184 22.11 4.11 0.55
N VAL A 185 22.52 5.08 -0.24
CA VAL A 185 21.63 6.18 -0.64
C VAL A 185 20.65 5.64 -1.69
N LEU A 186 19.37 5.77 -1.43
CA LEU A 186 18.31 5.46 -2.37
C LEU A 186 17.69 6.77 -2.84
N THR A 187 17.67 6.97 -4.16
CA THR A 187 17.01 8.15 -4.74
C THR A 187 15.49 8.07 -4.54
N ARG A 188 14.79 9.21 -4.72
CA ARG A 188 13.32 9.22 -4.66
C ARG A 188 12.71 8.27 -5.67
N ASP A 189 13.23 8.26 -6.90
CA ASP A 189 12.76 7.37 -7.97
C ASP A 189 12.96 5.89 -7.61
N GLN A 190 14.13 5.54 -7.07
CA GLN A 190 14.38 4.17 -6.60
C GLN A 190 13.44 3.77 -5.45
N LEU A 191 13.19 4.66 -4.50
CA LEU A 191 12.23 4.40 -3.42
C LEU A 191 10.82 4.26 -3.94
N LEU A 192 10.45 5.04 -4.96
CA LEU A 192 9.18 4.90 -5.68
C LEU A 192 9.07 3.54 -6.36
N GLU A 193 10.09 3.16 -7.11
CA GLU A 193 10.16 1.87 -7.80
C GLU A 193 10.03 0.70 -6.79
N TYR A 194 10.76 0.75 -5.68
CA TYR A 194 10.69 -0.27 -4.63
C TYR A 194 9.38 -0.26 -3.85
N ALA A 195 8.80 0.91 -3.63
CA ALA A 195 7.53 1.03 -2.93
C ALA A 195 6.33 0.68 -3.81
N ARG A 196 6.38 0.94 -5.12
CA ARG A 196 5.22 0.92 -6.02
C ARG A 196 5.41 0.22 -7.36
N GLY A 197 6.64 -0.13 -7.78
CA GLY A 197 6.93 -0.72 -9.10
C GLY A 197 7.01 0.31 -10.24
N PRO A 198 7.38 -0.12 -11.46
CA PRO A 198 7.90 0.73 -12.55
C PRO A 198 6.93 1.72 -13.21
N ASP A 199 5.62 1.68 -12.94
CA ASP A 199 4.62 2.43 -13.72
C ASP A 199 4.01 3.65 -13.02
N SER A 200 4.67 4.26 -12.04
CA SER A 200 4.06 5.35 -11.27
C SER A 200 4.73 6.72 -11.44
N ASP A 201 4.42 7.43 -12.51
CA ASP A 201 4.97 8.77 -12.84
C ASP A 201 4.55 9.94 -11.93
N ALA A 202 3.77 9.71 -10.88
CA ALA A 202 3.09 10.79 -10.18
C ALA A 202 3.46 11.01 -8.71
N PHE A 203 4.62 10.54 -8.20
CA PHE A 203 4.75 10.32 -6.77
C PHE A 203 5.97 10.90 -6.06
N ASP A 204 6.77 11.78 -6.66
CA ASP A 204 7.96 12.35 -6.03
C ASP A 204 7.69 13.01 -4.67
N ARG A 205 6.57 13.71 -4.54
CA ARG A 205 6.18 14.38 -3.28
C ARG A 205 5.63 13.42 -2.22
N ALA A 206 5.00 12.32 -2.64
CA ALA A 206 4.44 11.35 -1.71
C ALA A 206 5.51 10.57 -0.93
N ILE A 207 6.69 10.35 -1.49
CA ILE A 207 7.80 9.66 -0.81
C ILE A 207 8.26 10.44 0.42
N ASP A 208 8.44 11.75 0.31
CA ASP A 208 8.93 12.59 1.41
C ASP A 208 7.96 12.53 2.61
N VAL A 209 6.66 12.49 2.33
CA VAL A 209 5.63 12.37 3.36
C VAL A 209 5.62 10.98 4.00
N GLN A 210 5.68 9.92 3.20
CA GLN A 210 5.73 8.55 3.72
C GLN A 210 6.99 8.32 4.56
N ILE A 211 8.13 8.87 4.16
CA ILE A 211 9.36 8.83 4.96
C ILE A 211 9.21 9.60 6.26
N SER A 212 8.57 10.77 6.23
CA SER A 212 8.28 11.54 7.45
C SER A 212 7.44 10.75 8.45
N ARG A 213 6.43 10.00 7.95
CA ARG A 213 5.58 9.13 8.79
C ARG A 213 6.33 7.92 9.30
N LEU A 214 7.08 7.25 8.43
CA LEU A 214 7.89 6.12 8.82
C LEU A 214 8.91 6.53 9.90
N ARG A 215 9.56 7.68 9.76
CA ARG A 215 10.44 8.24 10.79
C ARG A 215 9.72 8.41 12.12
N ARG A 216 8.51 9.00 12.11
CA ARG A 216 7.71 9.20 13.32
C ARG A 216 7.31 7.89 13.99
N LYS A 217 7.01 6.83 13.21
CA LYS A 217 6.70 5.50 13.74
C LYS A 217 7.94 4.77 14.27
N LEU A 218 9.11 5.06 13.71
CA LEU A 218 10.41 4.55 14.18
C LEU A 218 11.01 5.41 15.31
N ASP A 219 10.36 6.51 15.69
CA ASP A 219 10.80 7.40 16.75
C ASP A 219 10.27 6.94 18.11
N ASP A 220 10.88 5.89 18.63
CA ASP A 220 10.57 5.35 19.96
C ASP A 220 11.52 5.97 21.00
N GLY A 221 11.32 7.27 21.25
CA GLY A 221 12.11 8.01 22.24
C GLY A 221 13.32 8.78 21.70
N GLY A 222 13.29 9.22 20.43
CA GLY A 222 14.25 10.20 19.88
C GLY A 222 15.24 9.67 18.83
N GLY A 223 15.07 8.43 18.33
CA GLY A 223 16.00 7.82 17.39
C GLY A 223 15.51 7.66 15.95
N GLY A 224 14.22 7.90 15.68
CA GLY A 224 13.62 7.61 14.36
C GLY A 224 14.18 8.48 13.22
N GLN A 225 14.56 9.71 13.49
CA GLN A 225 15.20 10.60 12.51
C GLN A 225 16.62 10.15 12.17
N ASP A 226 17.30 9.47 13.06
CA ASP A 226 18.66 8.98 12.83
C ASP A 226 18.69 7.69 12.00
N LEU A 227 17.62 6.88 12.04
CA LEU A 227 17.53 5.63 11.27
C LEU A 227 17.40 5.88 9.77
N ILE A 228 16.69 6.91 9.36
CA ILE A 228 16.53 7.31 7.94
C ILE A 228 17.03 8.73 7.78
N ARG A 229 18.23 8.89 7.23
CA ARG A 229 18.85 10.19 7.00
C ARG A 229 18.56 10.73 5.62
N THR A 230 18.24 12.02 5.52
CA THR A 230 18.16 12.73 4.23
C THR A 230 19.56 13.10 3.75
N ILE A 231 19.90 12.69 2.54
CA ILE A 231 21.11 13.10 1.84
C ILE A 231 20.69 14.17 0.81
N ARG A 232 21.12 15.40 1.02
CA ARG A 232 20.69 16.54 0.20
C ARG A 232 20.97 16.27 -1.28
N ASN A 233 19.98 16.54 -2.11
CA ASN A 233 19.96 16.36 -3.56
C ASN A 233 20.16 14.93 -4.08
N GLU A 234 20.33 13.93 -3.21
CA GLU A 234 20.54 12.54 -3.60
C GLU A 234 19.38 11.62 -3.21
N GLY A 235 18.79 11.80 -2.00
CA GLY A 235 17.69 10.95 -1.53
C GLY A 235 17.79 10.64 -0.04
N TYR A 236 17.60 9.36 0.30
CA TYR A 236 17.52 8.89 1.68
C TYR A 236 18.41 7.67 1.92
N MET A 237 18.93 7.54 3.11
CA MET A 237 19.82 6.45 3.50
C MET A 237 19.38 5.87 4.85
N PHE A 238 19.29 4.55 4.93
CA PHE A 238 19.10 3.83 6.18
C PHE A 238 20.45 3.64 6.89
N THR A 239 20.58 4.19 8.08
CA THR A 239 21.88 4.28 8.77
C THR A 239 22.19 3.04 9.63
N ALA A 240 21.14 2.32 10.08
CA ALA A 240 21.32 1.18 10.95
C ALA A 240 21.94 -0.03 10.23
N LYS A 241 22.72 -0.81 10.99
CA LYS A 241 23.13 -2.15 10.55
C LYS A 241 21.94 -3.10 10.67
N VAL A 242 21.73 -3.91 9.65
CA VAL A 242 20.63 -4.88 9.59
C VAL A 242 21.20 -6.29 9.73
N LYS A 243 20.64 -7.06 10.66
CA LYS A 243 20.89 -8.51 10.78
C LYS A 243 19.67 -9.24 10.22
N ARG A 244 19.88 -10.24 9.38
CA ARG A 244 18.83 -11.17 8.96
C ARG A 244 18.72 -12.29 10.00
N THR A 245 17.48 -12.61 10.41
CA THR A 245 17.17 -13.66 11.40
C THR A 245 16.26 -14.71 10.79
#